data_c2671f9d7a78051188cca790d6442b58
#
_entry.id   c2671f9d7a78051188cca790d6442b58
#
_cell.length_a   1.000
_cell.length_b   1.000
_cell.length_c   1.000
_cell.angle_alpha   90.00
_cell.angle_beta   90.00
_cell.angle_gamma   90.00
#
_symmetry.space_group_name_H-M   'P 1'
#
loop_
_entity.id
_entity.type
_entity.pdbx_description
1 polymer ?
#
loop_
_entity_poly.entity_id
_entity_poly.type
_entity_poly.pdbx_seq_one_letter_code
_entity_poly.pdbx_strand_id
1 'polypeptide(L)'
;MTDFFHVILTKPLLNLLIWLYNVIPGQDIGLAIIALTILIRLLLYPSFQKSLKSQKHLQDIQPELDEIRARHKDDKEAQTKAIMEFYQKNKINPFSSCLPLLIQLPILIALYQVFLRGLSGNIAGDLYGFVPDPGSINTNFFGLANLANPNPIFAVLAGGFQFIQSRMMMSRNQPGAQGMANVMNKQMMYFMPVLTGIIAFRLPAGLALYWVVTTLFAIGQQYYIMKKG
;
A
#
# COMPACT_ATOMS: atom_id res chain seq x y z
N MET A 1 24.82 2.24 1.62
CA MET A 1 23.36 2.29 1.88
C MET A 1 22.62 1.09 1.32
N THR A 2 23.04 0.52 0.19
CA THR A 2 22.45 -0.69 -0.40
C THR A 2 22.56 -1.91 0.51
N ASP A 3 23.67 -2.11 1.21
CA ASP A 3 23.89 -3.27 2.09
C ASP A 3 22.98 -3.25 3.33
N PHE A 4 22.79 -2.09 3.95
CA PHE A 4 21.92 -1.94 5.12
C PHE A 4 20.47 -2.27 4.80
N PHE A 5 19.93 -1.71 3.71
CA PHE A 5 18.58 -1.98 3.26
C PHE A 5 18.40 -3.45 2.86
N HIS A 6 19.41 -4.03 2.21
CA HIS A 6 19.41 -5.43 1.85
C HIS A 6 19.38 -6.33 3.08
N VAL A 7 20.27 -6.11 4.05
CA VAL A 7 20.38 -6.94 5.26
C VAL A 7 19.13 -6.85 6.14
N ILE A 8 18.55 -5.65 6.29
CA ILE A 8 17.43 -5.44 7.23
C ILE A 8 16.07 -5.77 6.60
N LEU A 9 15.91 -5.59 5.29
CA LEU A 9 14.59 -5.72 4.70
C LEU A 9 14.55 -6.76 3.56
N THR A 10 15.42 -6.66 2.57
CA THR A 10 15.35 -7.54 1.39
C THR A 10 15.67 -8.99 1.74
N LYS A 11 16.76 -9.23 2.48
CA LYS A 11 17.21 -10.58 2.85
C LYS A 11 16.22 -11.31 3.78
N PRO A 12 15.67 -10.71 4.85
CA PRO A 12 14.63 -11.34 5.65
C PRO A 12 13.36 -11.65 4.87
N LEU A 13 12.91 -10.73 4.00
CA LEU A 13 11.71 -10.95 3.19
C LEU A 13 11.91 -12.05 2.14
N LEU A 14 13.09 -12.11 1.52
CA LEU A 14 13.46 -13.20 0.61
C LEU A 14 13.43 -14.55 1.34
N ASN A 15 14.08 -14.65 2.49
CA ASN A 15 14.13 -15.89 3.25
C ASN A 15 12.74 -16.32 3.73
N LEU A 16 11.91 -15.39 4.17
CA LEU A 16 10.53 -15.69 4.56
C LEU A 16 9.70 -16.15 3.36
N LEU A 17 9.86 -15.52 2.19
CA LEU A 17 9.18 -15.94 0.97
C LEU A 17 9.58 -17.36 0.56
N ILE A 18 10.88 -17.66 0.54
CA ILE A 18 11.38 -18.98 0.15
C ILE A 18 11.00 -20.05 1.19
N TRP A 19 11.03 -19.71 2.49
CA TRP A 19 10.55 -20.62 3.52
C TRP A 19 9.06 -20.93 3.35
N LEU A 20 8.22 -19.95 3.10
CA LEU A 20 6.79 -20.14 2.81
C LEU A 20 6.60 -20.99 1.55
N TYR A 21 7.35 -20.71 0.48
CA TYR A 21 7.31 -21.50 -0.74
C TYR A 21 7.62 -22.98 -0.51
N ASN A 22 8.63 -23.27 0.31
CA ASN A 22 9.04 -24.64 0.63
C ASN A 22 8.02 -25.39 1.51
N VAL A 23 7.29 -24.67 2.39
CA VAL A 23 6.32 -25.27 3.33
C VAL A 23 4.93 -25.42 2.71
N ILE A 24 4.57 -24.56 1.76
CA ILE A 24 3.25 -24.61 1.12
C ILE A 24 3.14 -25.82 0.19
N PRO A 25 2.11 -26.66 0.35
CA PRO A 25 1.88 -27.79 -0.54
C PRO A 25 1.78 -27.36 -2.00
N GLY A 26 2.44 -28.10 -2.88
CA GLY A 26 2.47 -27.80 -4.31
C GLY A 26 3.50 -26.74 -4.73
N GLN A 27 4.24 -26.16 -3.80
CA GLN A 27 5.29 -25.17 -4.08
C GLN A 27 4.84 -24.08 -5.06
N ASP A 28 3.71 -23.45 -4.76
CA ASP A 28 3.16 -22.36 -5.55
C ASP A 28 3.66 -21.01 -5.01
N ILE A 29 4.44 -20.30 -5.82
CA ILE A 29 5.01 -19.00 -5.43
C ILE A 29 3.92 -17.93 -5.20
N GLY A 30 2.79 -18.01 -5.89
CA GLY A 30 1.69 -17.08 -5.71
C GLY A 30 1.03 -17.24 -4.34
N LEU A 31 0.85 -18.46 -3.87
CA LEU A 31 0.38 -18.73 -2.51
C LEU A 31 1.40 -18.23 -1.46
N ALA A 32 2.69 -18.42 -1.72
CA ALA A 32 3.74 -17.89 -0.84
C ALA A 32 3.71 -16.36 -0.77
N ILE A 33 3.50 -15.68 -1.91
CA ILE A 33 3.33 -14.21 -1.98
C ILE A 33 2.09 -13.76 -1.18
N ILE A 34 0.97 -14.45 -1.33
CA ILE A 34 -0.27 -14.15 -0.58
C ILE A 34 -0.03 -14.31 0.92
N ALA A 35 0.56 -15.42 1.34
CA ALA A 35 0.86 -15.69 2.75
C ALA A 35 1.83 -14.65 3.33
N LEU A 36 2.92 -14.35 2.62
CA LEU A 36 3.87 -13.31 3.00
C LEU A 36 3.18 -11.95 3.16
N THR A 37 2.32 -11.59 2.20
CA THR A 37 1.58 -10.32 2.24
C THR A 37 0.69 -10.22 3.46
N ILE A 38 -0.05 -11.29 3.76
CA ILE A 38 -0.92 -11.35 4.93
C ILE A 38 -0.10 -11.23 6.21
N LEU A 39 1.02 -11.92 6.33
CA LEU A 39 1.91 -11.84 7.49
C LEU A 39 2.44 -10.41 7.71
N ILE A 40 2.93 -9.76 6.65
CA ILE A 40 3.38 -8.36 6.71
C ILE A 40 2.22 -7.45 7.15
N ARG A 41 1.03 -7.64 6.61
CA ARG A 41 -0.16 -6.85 6.95
C ARG A 41 -0.61 -7.05 8.38
N LEU A 42 -0.53 -8.27 8.91
CA LEU A 42 -0.85 -8.56 10.30
C LEU A 42 0.18 -7.95 11.25
N LEU A 43 1.48 -8.04 10.93
CA LEU A 43 2.55 -7.41 11.71
C LEU A 43 2.39 -5.89 11.78
N LEU A 44 2.04 -5.27 10.66
CA LEU A 44 1.86 -3.82 10.56
C LEU A 44 0.43 -3.36 10.88
N TYR A 45 -0.47 -4.29 11.22
CA TYR A 45 -1.87 -4.00 11.49
C TYR A 45 -2.09 -2.82 12.46
N PRO A 46 -1.43 -2.77 13.64
CA PRO A 46 -1.65 -1.68 14.60
C PRO A 46 -1.22 -0.31 14.04
N SER A 47 -0.17 -0.26 13.23
CA SER A 47 0.30 0.97 12.59
C SER A 47 -0.69 1.48 11.54
N PHE A 48 -1.14 0.60 10.66
CA PHE A 48 -2.15 0.93 9.65
C PHE A 48 -3.49 1.31 10.29
N GLN A 49 -3.90 0.64 11.37
CA GLN A 49 -5.12 0.98 12.09
C GLN A 49 -5.09 2.41 12.67
N LYS A 50 -3.97 2.80 13.28
CA LYS A 50 -3.79 4.18 13.79
C LYS A 50 -3.90 5.20 12.65
N SER A 51 -3.27 4.93 11.51
CA SER A 51 -3.32 5.81 10.35
C SER A 51 -4.74 5.93 9.76
N LEU A 52 -5.47 4.81 9.63
CA LEU A 52 -6.85 4.82 9.14
C LEU A 52 -7.79 5.60 10.08
N LYS A 53 -7.62 5.48 11.40
CA LYS A 53 -8.37 6.29 12.37
C LYS A 53 -8.07 7.78 12.24
N SER A 54 -6.80 8.12 12.03
CA SER A 54 -6.38 9.51 11.79
C SER A 54 -6.96 10.07 10.49
N GLN A 55 -6.98 9.26 9.43
CA GLN A 55 -7.61 9.63 8.15
C GLN A 55 -9.11 9.86 8.30
N LYS A 56 -9.81 8.98 9.05
CA LYS A 56 -11.23 9.17 9.35
C LYS A 56 -11.45 10.48 10.10
N HIS A 57 -10.67 10.75 11.14
CA HIS A 57 -10.78 11.98 11.91
C HIS A 57 -10.56 13.23 11.05
N LEU A 58 -9.57 13.19 10.12
CA LEU A 58 -9.38 14.27 9.14
C LEU A 58 -10.57 14.46 8.21
N GLN A 59 -11.29 13.38 7.86
CA GLN A 59 -12.54 13.47 7.09
C GLN A 59 -13.67 14.11 7.89
N ASP A 60 -13.77 13.77 9.18
CA ASP A 60 -14.83 14.25 10.06
C ASP A 60 -14.73 15.76 10.27
N ILE A 61 -13.50 16.31 10.38
CA ILE A 61 -13.24 17.75 10.54
C ILE A 61 -13.16 18.53 9.23
N GLN A 62 -13.31 17.87 8.08
CA GLN A 62 -13.22 18.55 6.79
C GLN A 62 -14.19 19.74 6.62
N PRO A 63 -15.45 19.69 7.09
CA PRO A 63 -16.37 20.83 7.03
C PRO A 63 -15.81 22.07 7.75
N GLU A 64 -15.24 21.91 8.95
CA GLU A 64 -14.65 22.99 9.71
C GLU A 64 -13.43 23.61 9.01
N LEU A 65 -12.60 22.76 8.37
CA LEU A 65 -11.49 23.23 7.57
C LEU A 65 -11.96 24.02 6.33
N ASP A 66 -13.07 23.61 5.72
CA ASP A 66 -13.63 24.31 4.58
C ASP A 66 -14.23 25.67 4.98
N GLU A 67 -14.82 25.80 6.18
CA GLU A 67 -15.21 27.09 6.74
C GLU A 67 -14.01 28.01 6.97
N ILE A 68 -12.93 27.50 7.55
CA ILE A 68 -11.69 28.29 7.76
C ILE A 68 -11.16 28.79 6.41
N ARG A 69 -11.15 27.93 5.41
CA ARG A 69 -10.72 28.29 4.04
C ARG A 69 -11.61 29.36 3.41
N ALA A 70 -12.91 29.27 3.64
CA ALA A 70 -13.87 30.27 3.13
C ALA A 70 -13.69 31.63 3.79
N ARG A 71 -13.48 31.66 5.11
CA ARG A 71 -13.27 32.91 5.88
C ARG A 71 -11.97 33.65 5.47
N HIS A 72 -10.94 32.92 5.09
CA HIS A 72 -9.63 33.47 4.70
C HIS A 72 -9.33 33.29 3.22
N LYS A 73 -10.36 33.39 2.35
CA LYS A 73 -10.25 33.11 0.91
C LYS A 73 -9.23 34.02 0.23
N ASP A 74 -9.20 35.30 0.62
CA ASP A 74 -8.42 36.34 -0.04
C ASP A 74 -7.01 36.51 0.56
N ASP A 75 -6.74 35.87 1.71
CA ASP A 75 -5.45 35.87 2.37
C ASP A 75 -4.94 34.46 2.64
N LYS A 76 -4.08 33.98 1.76
CA LYS A 76 -3.53 32.61 1.85
C LYS A 76 -2.59 32.41 3.05
N GLU A 77 -1.94 33.44 3.51
CA GLU A 77 -1.06 33.37 4.67
C GLU A 77 -1.87 33.23 5.95
N ALA A 78 -2.86 34.10 6.14
CA ALA A 78 -3.82 33.98 7.25
C ALA A 78 -4.58 32.65 7.21
N GLN A 79 -4.96 32.17 6.02
CA GLN A 79 -5.62 30.86 5.84
C GLN A 79 -4.74 29.71 6.33
N THR A 80 -3.45 29.68 5.91
CA THR A 80 -2.50 28.63 6.30
C THR A 80 -2.27 28.66 7.81
N LYS A 81 -2.10 29.83 8.39
CA LYS A 81 -1.93 30.01 9.83
C LYS A 81 -3.15 29.51 10.61
N ALA A 82 -4.35 29.91 10.22
CA ALA A 82 -5.60 29.48 10.85
C ALA A 82 -5.82 27.95 10.78
N ILE A 83 -5.47 27.32 9.65
CA ILE A 83 -5.51 25.84 9.48
C ILE A 83 -4.51 25.18 10.43
N MET A 84 -3.29 25.68 10.54
CA MET A 84 -2.27 25.12 11.44
C MET A 84 -2.65 25.27 12.90
N GLU A 85 -3.19 26.43 13.31
CA GLU A 85 -3.73 26.64 14.65
C GLU A 85 -4.89 25.70 14.97
N PHE A 86 -5.79 25.48 13.99
CA PHE A 86 -6.88 24.53 14.12
C PHE A 86 -6.39 23.10 14.35
N TYR A 87 -5.39 22.63 13.58
CA TYR A 87 -4.78 21.32 13.78
C TYR A 87 -4.11 21.19 15.15
N GLN A 88 -3.39 22.22 15.59
CA GLN A 88 -2.74 22.23 16.91
C GLN A 88 -3.76 22.17 18.04
N LYS A 89 -4.81 23.01 17.97
CA LYS A 89 -5.89 23.06 18.96
C LYS A 89 -6.60 21.71 19.12
N ASN A 90 -6.84 21.02 18.00
CA ASN A 90 -7.51 19.72 17.98
C ASN A 90 -6.54 18.54 18.13
N LYS A 91 -5.25 18.79 18.38
CA LYS A 91 -4.19 17.77 18.51
C LYS A 91 -4.12 16.80 17.30
N ILE A 92 -4.36 17.33 16.11
CA ILE A 92 -4.39 16.57 14.86
C ILE A 92 -3.05 16.72 14.15
N ASN A 93 -2.45 15.59 13.79
CA ASN A 93 -1.27 15.57 12.94
C ASN A 93 -1.67 15.18 11.51
N PRO A 94 -1.68 16.11 10.54
CA PRO A 94 -2.08 15.80 9.16
C PRO A 94 -1.13 14.81 8.47
N PHE A 95 0.13 14.72 8.92
CA PHE A 95 1.12 13.79 8.36
C PHE A 95 0.86 12.33 8.74
N SER A 96 0.06 12.06 9.77
CA SER A 96 -0.28 10.69 10.15
C SER A 96 -1.10 9.95 9.08
N SER A 97 -1.77 10.66 8.20
CA SER A 97 -2.51 10.07 7.07
C SER A 97 -1.61 9.55 5.94
N CYS A 98 -0.40 10.08 5.78
CA CYS A 98 0.55 9.62 4.76
C CYS A 98 1.49 8.50 5.27
N LEU A 99 1.42 8.16 6.56
CA LEU A 99 2.25 7.10 7.17
C LEU A 99 2.19 5.76 6.43
N PRO A 100 1.01 5.28 5.94
CA PRO A 100 0.96 4.04 5.15
C PRO A 100 1.84 4.09 3.92
N LEU A 101 1.87 5.21 3.20
CA LEU A 101 2.70 5.37 2.00
C LEU A 101 4.18 5.29 2.35
N LEU A 102 4.60 5.95 3.45
CA LEU A 102 5.99 5.93 3.91
C LEU A 102 6.46 4.53 4.33
N ILE A 103 5.58 3.73 4.94
CA ILE A 103 5.87 2.34 5.30
C ILE A 103 5.86 1.44 4.06
N GLN A 104 4.93 1.70 3.13
CA GLN A 104 4.70 0.88 1.95
C GLN A 104 5.86 0.95 0.94
N LEU A 105 6.47 2.13 0.74
CA LEU A 105 7.52 2.31 -0.27
C LEU A 105 8.76 1.43 -0.02
N PRO A 106 9.34 1.38 1.19
CA PRO A 106 10.47 0.48 1.46
C PRO A 106 10.11 -1.00 1.25
N ILE A 107 8.91 -1.42 1.66
CA ILE A 107 8.44 -2.80 1.48
C ILE A 107 8.29 -3.13 -0.01
N LEU A 108 7.72 -2.23 -0.78
CA LEU A 108 7.55 -2.41 -2.23
C LEU A 108 8.90 -2.55 -2.94
N ILE A 109 9.87 -1.70 -2.60
CA ILE A 109 11.22 -1.74 -3.16
C ILE A 109 11.93 -3.05 -2.79
N ALA A 110 11.81 -3.48 -1.52
CA ALA A 110 12.40 -4.73 -1.07
C ALA A 110 11.78 -5.94 -1.78
N LEU A 111 10.45 -6.00 -1.91
CA LEU A 111 9.76 -7.07 -2.61
C LEU A 111 10.09 -7.07 -4.10
N TYR A 112 10.20 -5.91 -4.74
CA TYR A 112 10.68 -5.83 -6.11
C TYR A 112 12.07 -6.47 -6.27
N GLN A 113 13.00 -6.17 -5.36
CA GLN A 113 14.33 -6.79 -5.36
C GLN A 113 14.27 -8.30 -5.09
N VAL A 114 13.40 -8.73 -4.17
CA VAL A 114 13.14 -10.15 -3.85
C VAL A 114 12.65 -10.90 -5.10
N PHE A 115 11.69 -10.31 -5.82
CA PHE A 115 11.18 -10.93 -7.06
C PHE A 115 12.21 -10.98 -8.17
N LEU A 116 12.97 -9.89 -8.39
CA LEU A 116 14.04 -9.89 -9.38
C LEU A 116 15.09 -10.97 -9.10
N ARG A 117 15.50 -11.14 -7.85
CA ARG A 117 16.50 -12.15 -7.44
C ARG A 117 15.90 -13.56 -7.43
N GLY A 118 14.72 -13.72 -6.83
CA GLY A 118 14.04 -15.00 -6.72
C GLY A 118 13.74 -15.62 -8.08
N LEU A 119 13.29 -14.78 -9.02
CA LEU A 119 12.95 -15.25 -10.38
C LEU A 119 14.18 -15.46 -11.27
N SER A 120 15.33 -14.84 -10.95
CA SER A 120 16.60 -15.06 -11.67
C SER A 120 17.34 -16.34 -11.25
N GLY A 121 16.86 -17.04 -10.21
CA GLY A 121 17.48 -18.28 -9.69
C GLY A 121 18.79 -18.07 -8.91
N ASN A 122 19.23 -16.83 -8.70
CA ASN A 122 20.48 -16.54 -8.01
C ASN A 122 20.23 -16.10 -6.56
N ILE A 123 19.72 -17.00 -5.72
CA ILE A 123 19.32 -16.72 -4.33
C ILE A 123 20.18 -17.43 -3.29
N ALA A 124 20.98 -18.44 -3.67
CA ALA A 124 21.71 -19.31 -2.75
C ALA A 124 22.60 -18.52 -1.76
N GLY A 125 23.27 -17.44 -2.22
CA GLY A 125 24.13 -16.60 -1.37
C GLY A 125 23.37 -15.72 -0.37
N ASP A 126 22.07 -15.54 -0.56
CA ASP A 126 21.21 -14.68 0.29
C ASP A 126 20.35 -15.49 1.27
N LEU A 127 20.33 -16.83 1.15
CA LEU A 127 19.55 -17.67 2.05
C LEU A 127 20.22 -17.81 3.42
N TYR A 128 19.39 -17.91 4.45
CA TYR A 128 19.84 -18.30 5.78
C TYR A 128 20.08 -19.83 5.84
N GLY A 129 21.02 -20.28 6.65
CA GLY A 129 21.37 -21.69 6.72
C GLY A 129 20.24 -22.66 7.11
N PHE A 130 19.16 -22.16 7.67
CA PHE A 130 17.95 -22.94 8.00
C PHE A 130 16.87 -22.90 6.91
N VAL A 131 17.05 -22.14 5.84
CA VAL A 131 16.11 -22.06 4.71
C VAL A 131 16.67 -22.89 3.56
N PRO A 132 16.08 -24.04 3.24
CA PRO A 132 16.53 -24.87 2.12
C PRO A 132 16.40 -24.11 0.80
N ASP A 133 17.44 -24.24 -0.04
CA ASP A 133 17.38 -23.72 -1.40
C ASP A 133 16.43 -24.60 -2.22
N PRO A 134 15.35 -24.04 -2.82
CA PRO A 134 14.42 -24.78 -3.66
C PRO A 134 15.02 -25.17 -5.01
N GLY A 135 16.22 -24.71 -5.36
CA GLY A 135 16.83 -24.87 -6.67
C GLY A 135 16.13 -24.03 -7.73
N SER A 136 15.02 -24.53 -8.25
CA SER A 136 14.18 -23.79 -9.21
C SER A 136 12.84 -23.39 -8.59
N ILE A 137 12.44 -22.13 -8.78
CA ILE A 137 11.14 -21.63 -8.31
C ILE A 137 10.10 -21.81 -9.43
N ASN A 138 9.02 -22.54 -9.13
CA ASN A 138 7.87 -22.59 -10.01
C ASN A 138 7.12 -21.25 -9.98
N THR A 139 7.22 -20.50 -11.06
CA THR A 139 6.62 -19.16 -11.18
C THR A 139 5.16 -19.18 -11.63
N ASN A 140 4.59 -20.36 -11.89
CA ASN A 140 3.20 -20.52 -12.29
C ASN A 140 2.27 -20.53 -11.08
N PHE A 141 1.34 -19.59 -11.04
CA PHE A 141 0.29 -19.48 -10.04
C PHE A 141 -0.92 -20.31 -10.48
N PHE A 142 -1.22 -21.39 -9.78
CA PHE A 142 -2.25 -22.39 -10.12
C PHE A 142 -2.21 -22.89 -11.57
N GLY A 143 -1.08 -22.79 -12.25
CA GLY A 143 -0.99 -23.10 -13.67
C GLY A 143 -1.67 -22.10 -14.61
N LEU A 144 -2.24 -21.02 -14.08
CA LEU A 144 -3.03 -20.04 -14.85
C LEU A 144 -2.21 -18.83 -15.28
N ALA A 145 -1.22 -18.42 -14.49
CA ALA A 145 -0.44 -17.22 -14.78
C ALA A 145 1.02 -17.38 -14.33
N ASN A 146 1.93 -17.01 -15.21
CA ASN A 146 3.35 -16.91 -14.86
C ASN A 146 3.60 -15.57 -14.15
N LEU A 147 3.95 -15.63 -12.86
CA LEU A 147 4.15 -14.46 -12.02
C LEU A 147 5.49 -13.74 -12.26
N ALA A 148 6.40 -14.36 -13.05
CA ALA A 148 7.65 -13.73 -13.46
C ALA A 148 7.43 -12.66 -14.54
N ASN A 149 6.37 -12.77 -15.33
CA ASN A 149 6.06 -11.87 -16.43
C ASN A 149 4.95 -10.89 -16.04
N PRO A 150 4.90 -9.71 -16.68
CA PRO A 150 3.75 -8.83 -16.55
C PRO A 150 2.45 -9.50 -16.97
N ASN A 151 1.37 -9.22 -16.23
CA ASN A 151 0.06 -9.79 -16.54
C ASN A 151 -1.02 -8.69 -16.46
N PRO A 152 -1.75 -8.42 -17.55
CA PRO A 152 -2.74 -7.36 -17.60
C PRO A 152 -3.90 -7.55 -16.63
N ILE A 153 -4.29 -8.80 -16.33
CA ILE A 153 -5.39 -9.10 -15.41
C ILE A 153 -5.04 -8.60 -14.00
N PHE A 154 -3.85 -8.94 -13.49
CA PHE A 154 -3.41 -8.48 -12.17
C PHE A 154 -3.22 -6.96 -12.13
N ALA A 155 -2.78 -6.33 -13.23
CA ALA A 155 -2.66 -4.88 -13.33
C ALA A 155 -4.02 -4.18 -13.23
N VAL A 156 -5.03 -4.68 -13.94
CA VAL A 156 -6.41 -4.16 -13.88
C VAL A 156 -7.00 -4.39 -12.49
N LEU A 157 -6.80 -5.55 -11.89
CA LEU A 157 -7.26 -5.83 -10.53
C LEU A 157 -6.60 -4.90 -9.50
N ALA A 158 -5.29 -4.66 -9.60
CA ALA A 158 -4.57 -3.75 -8.71
C ALA A 158 -5.12 -2.31 -8.81
N GLY A 159 -5.29 -1.77 -10.02
CA GLY A 159 -5.90 -0.47 -10.26
C GLY A 159 -7.36 -0.40 -9.80
N GLY A 160 -8.15 -1.43 -10.08
CA GLY A 160 -9.56 -1.52 -9.72
C GLY A 160 -9.79 -1.54 -8.20
N PHE A 161 -9.07 -2.39 -7.47
CA PHE A 161 -9.15 -2.43 -6.01
C PHE A 161 -8.59 -1.16 -5.36
N GLN A 162 -7.52 -0.58 -5.93
CA GLN A 162 -7.01 0.71 -5.49
C GLN A 162 -8.07 1.82 -5.66
N PHE A 163 -8.83 1.80 -6.74
CA PHE A 163 -9.94 2.73 -6.93
C PHE A 163 -11.04 2.55 -5.89
N ILE A 164 -11.45 1.30 -5.62
CA ILE A 164 -12.44 1.00 -4.57
C ILE A 164 -11.95 1.50 -3.21
N GLN A 165 -10.70 1.23 -2.85
CA GLN A 165 -10.09 1.70 -1.61
C GLN A 165 -10.09 3.23 -1.53
N SER A 166 -9.65 3.91 -2.59
CA SER A 166 -9.61 5.38 -2.65
C SER A 166 -11.01 5.98 -2.50
N ARG A 167 -12.01 5.38 -3.15
CA ARG A 167 -13.41 5.81 -3.05
C ARG A 167 -13.97 5.65 -1.63
N MET A 168 -13.62 4.58 -0.92
CA MET A 168 -14.02 4.38 0.47
C MET A 168 -13.42 5.43 1.41
N MET A 169 -12.26 5.99 1.06
CA MET A 169 -11.58 7.03 1.83
C MET A 169 -12.11 8.45 1.59
N MET A 170 -12.94 8.64 0.58
CA MET A 170 -13.53 9.96 0.33
C MET A 170 -14.74 10.19 1.25
N SER A 171 -14.78 11.38 1.85
CA SER A 171 -15.98 11.84 2.56
C SER A 171 -17.18 11.90 1.62
N ARG A 172 -18.31 11.31 2.04
CA ARG A 172 -19.56 11.30 1.27
C ARG A 172 -20.21 12.68 1.11
N ASN A 173 -19.84 13.65 1.94
CA ASN A 173 -20.50 14.96 2.03
C ASN A 173 -19.53 16.08 1.67
N GLN A 174 -19.29 16.29 0.38
CA GLN A 174 -18.67 17.52 -0.13
C GLN A 174 -19.49 18.13 -1.29
N PRO A 175 -20.75 18.55 -1.07
CA PRO A 175 -21.39 19.48 -2.00
C PRO A 175 -20.74 20.85 -1.74
N GLY A 176 -19.85 21.27 -2.62
CA GLY A 176 -19.32 22.64 -2.60
C GLY A 176 -17.88 22.86 -2.16
N ALA A 177 -17.09 21.82 -1.89
CA ALA A 177 -15.64 22.00 -1.68
C ALA A 177 -15.01 22.63 -2.93
N GLN A 178 -14.95 23.97 -2.98
CA GLN A 178 -14.27 24.74 -4.02
C GLN A 178 -12.82 24.96 -3.59
N GLY A 179 -11.88 24.63 -4.48
CA GLY A 179 -10.47 24.95 -4.25
C GLY A 179 -9.50 23.78 -4.43
N MET A 180 -8.22 24.04 -4.15
CA MET A 180 -7.08 23.13 -4.32
C MET A 180 -7.27 21.78 -3.64
N ALA A 181 -7.92 21.73 -2.47
CA ALA A 181 -8.17 20.49 -1.73
C ALA A 181 -9.10 19.52 -2.49
N ASN A 182 -10.12 20.04 -3.18
CA ASN A 182 -11.02 19.21 -3.98
C ASN A 182 -10.31 18.65 -5.23
N VAL A 183 -9.47 19.47 -5.85
CA VAL A 183 -8.62 19.03 -6.97
C VAL A 183 -7.68 17.92 -6.50
N MET A 184 -7.01 18.10 -5.36
CA MET A 184 -6.09 17.12 -4.80
C MET A 184 -6.81 15.82 -4.39
N ASN A 185 -8.00 15.89 -3.81
CA ASN A 185 -8.80 14.72 -3.47
C ASN A 185 -9.26 13.95 -4.73
N LYS A 186 -9.72 14.66 -5.76
CA LYS A 186 -10.05 14.05 -7.06
C LYS A 186 -8.83 13.44 -7.74
N GLN A 187 -7.70 14.13 -7.69
CA GLN A 187 -6.45 13.63 -8.23
C GLN A 187 -6.01 12.35 -7.52
N MET A 188 -6.06 12.30 -6.19
CA MET A 188 -5.76 11.09 -5.43
C MET A 188 -6.72 9.94 -5.77
N MET A 189 -8.01 10.24 -5.96
CA MET A 189 -9.03 9.24 -6.24
C MET A 189 -8.88 8.60 -7.63
N TYR A 190 -8.54 9.38 -8.64
CA TYR A 190 -8.48 8.89 -10.03
C TYR A 190 -7.05 8.64 -10.49
N PHE A 191 -6.13 9.55 -10.19
CA PHE A 191 -4.75 9.47 -10.67
C PHE A 191 -4.01 8.30 -10.03
N MET A 192 -4.13 8.10 -8.71
CA MET A 192 -3.41 7.02 -8.02
C MET A 192 -3.82 5.63 -8.49
N PRO A 193 -5.10 5.26 -8.66
CA PRO A 193 -5.48 3.97 -9.20
C PRO A 193 -5.00 3.74 -10.64
N VAL A 194 -5.08 4.76 -11.48
CA VAL A 194 -4.58 4.69 -12.87
C VAL A 194 -3.06 4.49 -12.88
N LEU A 195 -2.33 5.28 -12.08
CA LEU A 195 -0.88 5.15 -11.95
C LEU A 195 -0.49 3.75 -11.42
N THR A 196 -1.23 3.24 -10.41
CA THR A 196 -1.04 1.87 -9.89
C THR A 196 -1.22 0.82 -11.00
N GLY A 197 -2.28 0.92 -11.80
CA GLY A 197 -2.52 0.03 -12.92
C GLY A 197 -1.40 0.08 -13.96
N ILE A 198 -0.96 1.28 -14.35
CA ILE A 198 0.13 1.47 -15.33
C ILE A 198 1.45 0.88 -14.81
N ILE A 199 1.79 1.14 -13.54
CA ILE A 199 2.99 0.58 -12.92
C ILE A 199 2.90 -0.96 -12.86
N ALA A 200 1.78 -1.49 -12.38
CA ALA A 200 1.55 -2.93 -12.28
C ALA A 200 1.60 -3.63 -13.65
N PHE A 201 1.22 -2.93 -14.73
CA PHE A 201 1.30 -3.45 -16.09
C PHE A 201 2.74 -3.63 -16.62
N ARG A 202 3.70 -2.93 -16.01
CA ARG A 202 5.13 -2.97 -16.38
C ARG A 202 5.95 -3.88 -15.48
N LEU A 203 5.40 -4.27 -14.34
CA LEU A 203 6.09 -5.05 -13.33
C LEU A 203 5.72 -6.55 -13.41
N PRO A 204 6.56 -7.47 -12.89
CA PRO A 204 6.21 -8.88 -12.77
C PRO A 204 4.87 -9.06 -12.04
N ALA A 205 4.05 -10.00 -12.52
CA ALA A 205 2.72 -10.25 -12.00
C ALA A 205 2.72 -10.64 -10.49
N GLY A 206 3.82 -11.20 -9.98
CA GLY A 206 3.99 -11.46 -8.55
C GLY A 206 3.91 -10.19 -7.69
N LEU A 207 4.45 -9.07 -8.19
CA LEU A 207 4.36 -7.78 -7.49
C LEU A 207 2.95 -7.18 -7.63
N ALA A 208 2.32 -7.35 -8.78
CA ALA A 208 0.93 -6.94 -8.96
C ALA A 208 -0.01 -7.76 -8.06
N LEU A 209 0.21 -9.07 -7.91
CA LEU A 209 -0.52 -9.93 -6.96
C LEU A 209 -0.34 -9.46 -5.51
N TYR A 210 0.89 -9.17 -5.09
CA TYR A 210 1.15 -8.55 -3.78
C TYR A 210 0.32 -7.28 -3.60
N TRP A 211 0.26 -6.41 -4.62
CA TRP A 211 -0.51 -5.17 -4.57
C TRP A 211 -2.00 -5.43 -4.41
N VAL A 212 -2.55 -6.36 -5.20
CA VAL A 212 -3.95 -6.79 -5.10
C VAL A 212 -4.29 -7.27 -3.69
N VAL A 213 -3.51 -8.19 -3.13
CA VAL A 213 -3.74 -8.77 -1.79
C VAL A 213 -3.62 -7.69 -0.70
N THR A 214 -2.60 -6.85 -0.81
CA THR A 214 -2.37 -5.69 0.07
C THR A 214 -3.57 -4.75 0.10
N THR A 215 -4.12 -4.44 -1.08
CA THR A 215 -5.26 -3.51 -1.22
C THR A 215 -6.56 -4.15 -0.72
N LEU A 216 -6.78 -5.42 -1.02
CA LEU A 216 -7.94 -6.17 -0.49
C LEU A 216 -7.94 -6.22 1.04
N PHE A 217 -6.77 -6.50 1.64
CA PHE A 217 -6.64 -6.48 3.10
C PHE A 217 -6.93 -5.08 3.67
N ALA A 218 -6.41 -4.03 3.03
CA ALA A 218 -6.66 -2.64 3.42
C ALA A 218 -8.14 -2.25 3.30
N ILE A 219 -8.84 -2.68 2.25
CA ILE A 219 -10.29 -2.49 2.07
C ILE A 219 -11.06 -3.13 3.23
N GLY A 220 -10.74 -4.39 3.57
CA GLY A 220 -11.36 -5.09 4.69
C GLY A 220 -11.12 -4.38 6.03
N GLN A 221 -9.88 -3.97 6.30
CA GLN A 221 -9.52 -3.22 7.51
C GLN A 221 -10.23 -1.87 7.58
N GLN A 222 -10.29 -1.14 6.48
CA GLN A 222 -10.96 0.15 6.39
C GLN A 222 -12.47 0.01 6.60
N TYR A 223 -13.11 -0.98 5.96
CA TYR A 223 -14.53 -1.26 6.17
C TYR A 223 -14.86 -1.52 7.64
N TYR A 224 -14.04 -2.32 8.32
CA TYR A 224 -14.21 -2.62 9.74
C TYR A 224 -14.11 -1.37 10.63
N ILE A 225 -13.12 -0.50 10.36
CA ILE A 225 -12.92 0.72 11.13
C ILE A 225 -14.05 1.73 10.88
N MET A 226 -14.48 1.89 9.62
CA MET A 226 -15.55 2.81 9.27
C MET A 226 -16.91 2.40 9.80
N LYS A 227 -17.15 1.09 10.01
CA LYS A 227 -18.41 0.58 10.56
C LYS A 227 -18.48 0.70 12.09
N LYS A 228 -17.35 0.66 12.78
CA LYS A 228 -17.29 0.70 14.26
C LYS A 228 -17.22 2.11 14.87
N GLY A 229 -17.05 3.13 14.11
CA GLY A 229 -17.04 4.54 14.51
C GLY A 229 -18.17 5.29 13.88
#